data_204cb6c312ec6e346b503cb8a9e0010d
#
_entry.id   204cb6c312ec6e346b503cb8a9e0010d
#
_cell.length_a   1.000
_cell.length_b   1.000
_cell.length_c   1.000
_cell.angle_alpha   90.00
_cell.angle_beta   90.00
_cell.angle_gamma   90.00
#
_symmetry.space_group_name_H-M   'P 1'
#
loop_
_entity.id
_entity.type
_entity.pdbx_description
1 polymer ?
#
loop_
_entity_poly.entity_id
_entity_poly.type
_entity_poly.pdbx_seq_one_letter_code
_entity_poly.pdbx_strand_id
1 'polypeptide(L)'
;LFAGLTDKSYDAYIGLIVGTGTNMVTFIPSDKITKLDPECHVQGLIPVNLESGNFYPPFLTAVDDTVDATSDSLGKQRFEKAVSGMYLGDILKAAFPLEEFEEKFDARKLTAIMNYPDIHKDIYVQVAHWIYNRSAQLVAASLAGLIALLKSYNRDIHRVCLIAEGSL
;
A
#
# COMPACT_ATOMS: atom_id res chain seq x y z
N LEU A 1 5.03 -13.58 -5.21
CA LEU A 1 6.49 -13.45 -5.31
C LEU A 1 7.10 -14.64 -6.06
N PHE A 2 6.76 -15.87 -5.68
CA PHE A 2 7.34 -17.07 -6.29
C PHE A 2 7.06 -17.21 -7.80
N ALA A 3 5.94 -16.71 -8.29
CA ALA A 3 5.61 -16.73 -9.73
C ALA A 3 6.63 -15.96 -10.60
N GLY A 4 7.26 -14.92 -10.06
CA GLY A 4 8.28 -14.15 -10.76
C GLY A 4 9.69 -14.74 -10.74
N LEU A 5 9.98 -15.70 -9.84
CA LEU A 5 11.31 -16.29 -9.68
C LEU A 5 11.75 -17.20 -10.83
N THR A 6 10.85 -17.52 -11.75
CA THR A 6 11.18 -18.31 -12.96
C THR A 6 11.99 -17.50 -13.97
N ASP A 7 11.87 -16.18 -13.97
CA ASP A 7 12.63 -15.29 -14.83
C ASP A 7 13.89 -14.78 -14.10
N LYS A 8 15.03 -15.38 -14.38
CA LYS A 8 16.35 -15.02 -13.80
C LYS A 8 16.95 -13.76 -14.40
N SER A 9 16.23 -13.00 -15.22
CA SER A 9 16.74 -11.79 -15.85
C SER A 9 16.70 -10.55 -14.93
N TYR A 10 16.18 -10.68 -13.70
CA TYR A 10 16.08 -9.61 -12.72
C TYR A 10 17.01 -9.85 -11.52
N ASP A 11 17.54 -8.76 -10.99
CA ASP A 11 18.49 -8.78 -9.87
C ASP A 11 17.77 -8.83 -8.52
N ALA A 12 16.52 -8.35 -8.47
CA ALA A 12 15.68 -8.39 -7.27
C ALA A 12 14.19 -8.52 -7.66
N TYR A 13 13.38 -8.97 -6.69
CA TYR A 13 11.96 -9.22 -6.86
C TYR A 13 11.17 -8.61 -5.70
N ILE A 14 10.10 -7.89 -6.02
CA ILE A 14 9.16 -7.34 -5.06
C ILE A 14 7.76 -7.86 -5.41
N GLY A 15 7.09 -8.48 -4.46
CA GLY A 15 5.67 -8.74 -4.53
C GLY A 15 4.91 -7.59 -3.88
N LEU A 16 3.84 -7.13 -4.53
CA LEU A 16 2.96 -6.07 -4.06
C LEU A 16 1.52 -6.54 -4.14
N ILE A 17 0.78 -6.33 -3.08
CA ILE A 17 -0.68 -6.45 -3.07
C ILE A 17 -1.26 -5.08 -2.72
N VAL A 18 -2.17 -4.58 -3.57
CA VAL A 18 -3.02 -3.42 -3.30
C VAL A 18 -4.43 -3.75 -3.76
N GLY A 19 -5.28 -4.07 -2.81
CA GLY A 19 -6.66 -4.47 -3.02
C GLY A 19 -7.51 -4.11 -1.82
N THR A 20 -8.22 -5.06 -1.24
CA THR A 20 -8.94 -4.88 0.05
C THR A 20 -7.97 -4.42 1.16
N GLY A 21 -6.77 -5.01 1.20
CA GLY A 21 -5.66 -4.61 2.04
C GLY A 21 -4.42 -4.27 1.20
N THR A 22 -3.29 -4.00 1.86
CA THR A 22 -2.00 -3.78 1.21
C THR A 22 -0.87 -4.48 1.93
N ASN A 23 0.04 -5.07 1.14
CA ASN A 23 1.27 -5.64 1.66
C ASN A 23 2.37 -5.71 0.61
N MET A 24 3.60 -5.84 1.08
CA MET A 24 4.80 -6.02 0.25
C MET A 24 5.64 -7.16 0.78
N VAL A 25 6.31 -7.86 -0.14
CA VAL A 25 7.26 -8.92 0.18
C VAL A 25 8.47 -8.80 -0.74
N THR A 26 9.66 -9.07 -0.22
CA THR A 26 10.89 -9.10 -1.00
C THR A 26 11.89 -10.09 -0.39
N PHE A 27 13.02 -10.31 -1.08
CA PHE A 27 14.13 -11.10 -0.55
C PHE A 27 15.17 -10.16 0.05
N ILE A 28 15.60 -10.46 1.28
CA ILE A 28 16.61 -9.70 2.02
C ILE A 28 17.72 -10.65 2.44
N PRO A 29 19.01 -10.24 2.37
CA PRO A 29 20.12 -11.04 2.91
C PRO A 29 19.91 -11.32 4.40
N SER A 30 20.10 -12.56 4.82
CA SER A 30 19.86 -13.00 6.20
C SER A 30 20.66 -12.21 7.23
N ASP A 31 21.89 -11.80 6.89
CA ASP A 31 22.75 -10.97 7.75
C ASP A 31 22.25 -9.53 7.96
N LYS A 32 21.24 -9.08 7.17
CA LYS A 32 20.60 -7.77 7.29
C LYS A 32 19.32 -7.82 8.13
N ILE A 33 18.88 -9.00 8.54
CA ILE A 33 17.66 -9.16 9.33
C ILE A 33 18.03 -9.25 10.82
N THR A 34 18.02 -8.11 11.49
CA THR A 34 18.46 -7.98 12.89
C THR A 34 17.58 -8.71 13.92
N LYS A 35 16.38 -9.12 13.53
CA LYS A 35 15.43 -9.85 14.38
C LYS A 35 15.50 -11.37 14.23
N LEU A 36 16.36 -11.89 13.36
CA LEU A 36 16.60 -13.34 13.30
C LEU A 36 17.30 -13.80 14.59
N ASP A 37 16.84 -14.95 15.08
CA ASP A 37 17.52 -15.61 16.19
C ASP A 37 18.98 -15.91 15.78
N PRO A 38 19.98 -15.53 16.59
CA PRO A 38 21.38 -15.83 16.33
C PRO A 38 21.68 -17.32 16.14
N GLU A 39 20.86 -18.20 16.70
CA GLU A 39 20.95 -19.65 16.51
C GLU A 39 20.37 -20.12 15.15
N CYS A 40 19.69 -19.22 14.43
CA CYS A 40 19.14 -19.52 13.11
C CYS A 40 20.23 -19.48 12.06
N HIS A 41 20.72 -20.63 11.63
CA HIS A 41 21.81 -20.78 10.64
C HIS A 41 21.35 -20.60 9.18
N VAL A 42 20.32 -19.80 8.94
CA VAL A 42 19.86 -19.52 7.57
C VAL A 42 20.82 -18.56 6.89
N GLN A 43 21.33 -18.95 5.73
CA GLN A 43 22.24 -18.13 4.91
C GLN A 43 21.60 -17.74 3.57
N GLY A 44 22.02 -16.60 3.02
CA GLY A 44 21.60 -16.13 1.71
C GLY A 44 20.36 -15.23 1.77
N LEU A 45 19.60 -15.22 0.68
CA LEU A 45 18.41 -14.40 0.56
C LEU A 45 17.20 -15.11 1.18
N ILE A 46 16.51 -14.41 2.05
CA ILE A 46 15.28 -14.89 2.73
C ILE A 46 14.09 -14.08 2.25
N PRO A 47 12.95 -14.71 1.92
CA PRO A 47 11.72 -13.98 1.65
C PRO A 47 11.20 -13.34 2.94
N VAL A 48 11.00 -12.03 2.93
CA VAL A 48 10.52 -11.26 4.07
C VAL A 48 9.18 -10.63 3.72
N ASN A 49 8.15 -11.04 4.46
CA ASN A 49 6.86 -10.37 4.46
C ASN A 49 6.98 -9.10 5.31
N LEU A 50 6.80 -7.94 4.68
CA LEU A 50 7.09 -6.65 5.33
C LEU A 50 5.97 -6.18 6.25
N GLU A 51 4.76 -6.74 6.12
CA GLU A 51 3.56 -6.24 6.81
C GLU A 51 3.42 -4.72 6.63
N SER A 52 3.61 -4.27 5.38
CA SER A 52 3.73 -2.84 5.02
C SER A 52 2.49 -2.03 5.35
N GLY A 53 1.32 -2.67 5.46
CA GLY A 53 0.09 -2.04 5.93
C GLY A 53 0.22 -1.39 7.31
N ASN A 54 1.09 -1.93 8.17
CA ASN A 54 1.36 -1.42 9.52
C ASN A 54 2.34 -0.23 9.56
N PHE A 55 2.93 0.16 8.43
CA PHE A 55 3.78 1.34 8.39
C PHE A 55 3.00 2.59 8.80
N TYR A 56 3.62 3.44 9.61
CA TYR A 56 3.05 4.72 10.01
C TYR A 56 3.71 5.86 9.21
N PRO A 57 3.07 6.34 8.13
CA PRO A 57 3.61 7.43 7.34
C PRO A 57 3.64 8.75 8.13
N PRO A 58 4.70 9.55 8.06
CA PRO A 58 4.81 10.80 8.82
C PRO A 58 3.95 11.96 8.25
N PHE A 59 3.27 11.75 7.13
CA PHE A 59 2.53 12.77 6.38
C PHE A 59 1.03 12.44 6.25
N LEU A 60 0.46 11.73 7.21
CA LEU A 60 -0.98 11.52 7.30
C LEU A 60 -1.69 12.84 7.67
N THR A 61 -2.94 12.96 7.25
CA THR A 61 -3.78 14.16 7.44
C THR A 61 -4.85 13.93 8.50
N ALA A 62 -5.56 14.98 8.91
CA ALA A 62 -6.70 14.88 9.82
C ALA A 62 -7.82 13.97 9.25
N VAL A 63 -7.95 13.85 7.93
CA VAL A 63 -8.89 12.94 7.28
C VAL A 63 -8.50 11.48 7.57
N ASP A 64 -7.21 11.15 7.47
CA ASP A 64 -6.70 9.81 7.80
C ASP A 64 -6.88 9.49 9.30
N ASP A 65 -6.76 10.49 10.17
CA ASP A 65 -7.00 10.32 11.61
C ASP A 65 -8.48 10.06 11.89
N THR A 66 -9.38 10.70 11.14
CA THR A 66 -10.82 10.43 11.23
C THR A 66 -11.15 9.00 10.80
N VAL A 67 -10.60 8.52 9.68
CA VAL A 67 -10.77 7.15 9.21
C VAL A 67 -10.23 6.14 10.23
N ASP A 68 -9.07 6.43 10.82
CA ASP A 68 -8.48 5.59 11.85
C ASP A 68 -9.37 5.51 13.11
N ALA A 69 -9.87 6.65 13.58
CA ALA A 69 -10.71 6.74 14.77
C ALA A 69 -12.05 6.01 14.64
N THR A 70 -12.58 5.89 13.43
CA THR A 70 -13.84 5.19 13.13
C THR A 70 -13.66 3.72 12.77
N SER A 71 -12.41 3.23 12.70
CA SER A 71 -12.10 1.85 12.33
C SER A 71 -12.06 0.92 13.54
N ASP A 72 -12.22 -0.38 13.31
CA ASP A 72 -12.11 -1.42 14.35
C ASP A 72 -10.67 -1.64 14.87
N SER A 73 -9.67 -0.98 14.27
CA SER A 73 -8.24 -1.18 14.53
C SER A 73 -7.50 0.15 14.75
N LEU A 74 -8.00 0.95 15.72
CA LEU A 74 -7.43 2.25 16.06
C LEU A 74 -5.90 2.21 16.23
N GLY A 75 -5.19 3.07 15.56
CA GLY A 75 -3.73 3.23 15.62
C GLY A 75 -2.94 2.16 14.87
N LYS A 76 -3.60 1.15 14.29
CA LYS A 76 -2.95 0.08 13.52
C LYS A 76 -3.19 0.26 12.03
N GLN A 77 -2.35 -0.38 11.21
CA GLN A 77 -2.53 -0.46 9.77
C GLN A 77 -2.70 0.93 9.11
N ARG A 78 -1.97 1.91 9.59
CA ARG A 78 -2.12 3.32 9.17
C ARG A 78 -1.82 3.51 7.69
N PHE A 79 -0.84 2.81 7.14
CA PHE A 79 -0.55 2.84 5.71
C PHE A 79 -1.67 2.18 4.90
N GLU A 80 -2.13 1.00 5.33
CA GLU A 80 -3.23 0.30 4.68
C GLU A 80 -4.49 1.16 4.61
N LYS A 81 -4.87 1.83 5.70
CA LYS A 81 -6.01 2.75 5.75
C LYS A 81 -5.88 3.92 4.78
N ALA A 82 -4.65 4.33 4.46
CA ALA A 82 -4.42 5.43 3.53
C ALA A 82 -4.44 5.02 2.05
N VAL A 83 -4.24 3.71 1.74
CA VAL A 83 -4.01 3.28 0.34
C VAL A 83 -4.90 2.15 -0.13
N SER A 84 -5.48 1.31 0.74
CA SER A 84 -6.19 0.12 0.30
C SER A 84 -7.66 0.36 0.00
N GLY A 85 -8.20 -0.43 -0.91
CA GLY A 85 -9.57 -0.30 -1.42
C GLY A 85 -10.66 -0.39 -0.37
N MET A 86 -10.40 -1.04 0.76
CA MET A 86 -11.33 -1.11 1.87
C MET A 86 -11.65 0.27 2.47
N TYR A 87 -10.66 1.18 2.47
CA TYR A 87 -10.73 2.45 3.19
C TYR A 87 -10.83 3.69 2.30
N LEU A 88 -10.58 3.59 0.97
CA LEU A 88 -10.61 4.78 0.11
C LEU A 88 -11.98 5.47 0.11
N GLY A 89 -13.06 4.70 0.24
CA GLY A 89 -14.40 5.27 0.38
C GLY A 89 -14.60 6.01 1.69
N ASP A 90 -14.05 5.50 2.79
CA ASP A 90 -14.12 6.15 4.10
C ASP A 90 -13.32 7.45 4.13
N ILE A 91 -12.25 7.56 3.34
CA ILE A 91 -11.52 8.82 3.14
C ILE A 91 -12.42 9.88 2.51
N LEU A 92 -13.25 9.52 1.50
CA LEU A 92 -14.22 10.44 0.94
C LEU A 92 -15.26 10.86 1.98
N LYS A 93 -15.83 9.92 2.73
CA LYS A 93 -16.81 10.21 3.80
C LYS A 93 -16.22 11.16 4.85
N ALA A 94 -14.99 10.89 5.28
CA ALA A 94 -14.29 11.74 6.26
C ALA A 94 -13.98 13.16 5.72
N ALA A 95 -13.81 13.32 4.40
CA ALA A 95 -13.61 14.62 3.77
C ALA A 95 -14.93 15.44 3.71
N PHE A 96 -16.09 14.79 3.81
CA PHE A 96 -17.41 15.43 3.75
C PHE A 96 -18.30 15.03 4.94
N PRO A 97 -17.95 15.40 6.17
CA PRO A 97 -18.60 14.91 7.38
C PRO A 97 -20.05 15.36 7.57
N LEU A 98 -20.54 16.34 6.79
CA LEU A 98 -21.92 16.82 6.83
C LEU A 98 -22.81 16.19 5.75
N GLU A 99 -22.25 15.33 4.90
CA GLU A 99 -22.98 14.65 3.84
C GLU A 99 -23.36 13.23 4.26
N GLU A 100 -24.52 12.79 3.83
CA GLU A 100 -24.96 11.42 4.06
C GLU A 100 -24.47 10.50 2.95
N PHE A 101 -23.72 9.48 3.33
CA PHE A 101 -23.26 8.41 2.45
C PHE A 101 -23.81 7.07 2.92
N GLU A 102 -23.87 6.11 2.00
CA GLU A 102 -24.21 4.74 2.36
C GLU A 102 -23.26 4.19 3.43
N GLU A 103 -23.73 3.33 4.33
CA GLU A 103 -22.95 2.75 5.41
C GLU A 103 -21.67 2.06 4.87
N LYS A 104 -21.82 1.23 3.82
CA LYS A 104 -20.70 0.59 3.12
C LYS A 104 -20.31 1.38 1.88
N PHE A 105 -19.27 2.17 1.99
CA PHE A 105 -18.78 3.02 0.91
C PHE A 105 -17.30 2.69 0.62
N ASP A 106 -17.08 1.66 -0.19
CA ASP A 106 -15.76 1.15 -0.56
C ASP A 106 -15.20 1.79 -1.85
N ALA A 107 -14.03 1.34 -2.30
CA ALA A 107 -13.39 1.81 -3.52
C ALA A 107 -14.26 1.64 -4.78
N ARG A 108 -15.15 0.65 -4.83
CA ARG A 108 -16.07 0.46 -5.99
C ARG A 108 -17.07 1.61 -6.10
N LYS A 109 -17.57 2.11 -4.97
CA LYS A 109 -18.44 3.29 -4.95
C LYS A 109 -17.68 4.54 -5.37
N LEU A 110 -16.45 4.67 -4.90
CA LEU A 110 -15.58 5.77 -5.30
C LEU A 110 -15.28 5.73 -6.82
N THR A 111 -15.02 4.55 -7.38
CA THR A 111 -14.85 4.35 -8.83
C THR A 111 -16.12 4.70 -9.60
N ALA A 112 -17.31 4.36 -9.07
CA ALA A 112 -18.57 4.72 -9.70
C ALA A 112 -18.76 6.25 -9.80
N ILE A 113 -18.38 7.02 -8.79
CA ILE A 113 -18.39 8.49 -8.83
C ILE A 113 -17.54 9.01 -9.99
N MET A 114 -16.34 8.45 -10.20
CA MET A 114 -15.44 8.87 -11.29
C MET A 114 -15.95 8.46 -12.67
N ASN A 115 -16.57 7.28 -12.78
CA ASN A 115 -17.07 6.76 -14.06
C ASN A 115 -18.40 7.39 -14.52
N TYR A 116 -19.16 7.95 -13.59
CA TYR A 116 -20.44 8.58 -13.86
C TYR A 116 -20.48 10.01 -13.32
N PRO A 117 -19.59 10.91 -13.79
CA PRO A 117 -19.44 12.26 -13.24
C PRO A 117 -20.72 13.10 -13.35
N ASP A 118 -21.51 12.88 -14.41
CA ASP A 118 -22.71 13.70 -14.70
C ASP A 118 -23.84 13.55 -13.67
N ILE A 119 -23.82 12.49 -12.86
CA ILE A 119 -24.83 12.25 -11.81
C ILE A 119 -24.35 12.54 -10.40
N HIS A 120 -23.11 13.01 -10.26
CA HIS A 120 -22.50 13.32 -8.97
C HIS A 120 -22.08 14.79 -8.89
N LYS A 121 -21.91 15.32 -7.68
CA LYS A 121 -21.35 16.65 -7.48
C LYS A 121 -19.91 16.70 -7.99
N ASP A 122 -19.53 17.70 -8.76
CA ASP A 122 -18.18 17.86 -9.31
C ASP A 122 -17.09 17.73 -8.26
N ILE A 123 -17.34 18.27 -7.05
CA ILE A 123 -16.36 18.20 -5.95
C ILE A 123 -16.11 16.75 -5.50
N TYR A 124 -17.12 15.86 -5.55
CA TYR A 124 -16.92 14.44 -5.19
C TYR A 124 -16.07 13.75 -6.24
N VAL A 125 -16.30 14.05 -7.53
CA VAL A 125 -15.51 13.51 -8.63
C VAL A 125 -14.04 13.93 -8.50
N GLN A 126 -13.79 15.21 -8.24
CA GLN A 126 -12.43 15.73 -8.05
C GLN A 126 -11.73 15.09 -6.85
N VAL A 127 -12.41 14.99 -5.71
CA VAL A 127 -11.83 14.39 -4.50
C VAL A 127 -11.64 12.89 -4.68
N ALA A 128 -12.52 12.17 -5.39
CA ALA A 128 -12.34 10.76 -5.72
C ALA A 128 -11.05 10.53 -6.54
N HIS A 129 -10.83 11.33 -7.59
CA HIS A 129 -9.60 11.29 -8.37
C HIS A 129 -8.37 11.60 -7.51
N TRP A 130 -8.46 12.59 -6.63
CA TRP A 130 -7.35 12.92 -5.73
C TRP A 130 -7.01 11.78 -4.77
N ILE A 131 -8.03 11.10 -4.20
CA ILE A 131 -7.86 9.96 -3.30
C ILE A 131 -7.11 8.81 -4.00
N TYR A 132 -7.51 8.44 -5.22
CA TYR A 132 -6.83 7.41 -5.99
C TYR A 132 -5.39 7.79 -6.35
N ASN A 133 -5.19 9.02 -6.83
CA ASN A 133 -3.84 9.51 -7.14
C ASN A 133 -2.94 9.52 -5.91
N ARG A 134 -3.46 9.95 -4.76
CA ARG A 134 -2.73 9.93 -3.50
C ARG A 134 -2.36 8.49 -3.10
N SER A 135 -3.30 7.57 -3.15
CA SER A 135 -3.03 6.15 -2.87
C SER A 135 -1.90 5.61 -3.75
N ALA A 136 -1.98 5.83 -5.06
CA ALA A 136 -0.95 5.40 -6.01
C ALA A 136 0.42 6.02 -5.71
N GLN A 137 0.47 7.32 -5.38
CA GLN A 137 1.71 8.02 -5.02
C GLN A 137 2.34 7.47 -3.74
N LEU A 138 1.53 7.17 -2.72
CA LEU A 138 2.00 6.60 -1.46
C LEU A 138 2.59 5.19 -1.66
N VAL A 139 1.92 4.36 -2.46
CA VAL A 139 2.42 3.03 -2.84
C VAL A 139 3.71 3.15 -3.64
N ALA A 140 3.77 4.03 -4.64
CA ALA A 140 4.97 4.26 -5.45
C ALA A 140 6.15 4.75 -4.60
N ALA A 141 5.93 5.65 -3.65
CA ALA A 141 6.95 6.13 -2.72
C ALA A 141 7.49 4.99 -1.84
N SER A 142 6.61 4.11 -1.35
CA SER A 142 7.01 2.95 -0.55
C SER A 142 7.83 1.95 -1.36
N LEU A 143 7.45 1.69 -2.62
CA LEU A 143 8.23 0.85 -3.54
C LEU A 143 9.60 1.46 -3.83
N ALA A 144 9.67 2.77 -4.07
CA ALA A 144 10.94 3.48 -4.29
C ALA A 144 11.86 3.36 -3.07
N GLY A 145 11.32 3.51 -1.85
CA GLY A 145 12.05 3.32 -0.61
C GLY A 145 12.59 1.89 -0.46
N LEU A 146 11.76 0.89 -0.78
CA LEU A 146 12.17 -0.51 -0.73
C LEU A 146 13.28 -0.82 -1.76
N ILE A 147 13.16 -0.30 -2.98
CA ILE A 147 14.20 -0.44 -4.02
C ILE A 147 15.50 0.21 -3.55
N ALA A 148 15.43 1.41 -2.96
CA ALA A 148 16.60 2.08 -2.42
C ALA A 148 17.28 1.27 -1.30
N LEU A 149 16.47 0.65 -0.41
CA LEU A 149 16.97 -0.26 0.62
C LEU A 149 17.68 -1.46 0.01
N LEU A 150 17.09 -2.15 -0.97
CA LEU A 150 17.69 -3.29 -1.64
C LEU A 150 19.02 -2.92 -2.31
N LYS A 151 19.08 -1.76 -2.98
CA LYS A 151 20.31 -1.23 -3.59
C LYS A 151 21.38 -0.87 -2.54
N SER A 152 21.00 -0.52 -1.33
CA SER A 152 21.95 -0.28 -0.24
C SER A 152 22.64 -1.57 0.23
N TYR A 153 21.96 -2.70 0.10
CA TYR A 153 22.52 -4.02 0.42
C TYR A 153 23.37 -4.60 -0.72
N ASN A 154 22.96 -4.36 -1.97
CA ASN A 154 23.70 -4.79 -3.15
C ASN A 154 23.59 -3.72 -4.25
N ARG A 155 24.70 -3.04 -4.56
CA ARG A 155 24.78 -1.96 -5.57
C ARG A 155 24.62 -2.46 -7.00
N ASP A 156 24.78 -3.74 -7.26
CA ASP A 156 24.63 -4.35 -8.57
C ASP A 156 23.17 -4.63 -8.94
N ILE A 157 22.21 -4.25 -8.09
CA ILE A 157 20.79 -4.31 -8.42
C ILE A 157 20.46 -3.18 -9.40
N HIS A 158 20.25 -3.53 -10.67
CA HIS A 158 19.86 -2.63 -11.74
C HIS A 158 18.43 -2.87 -12.21
N ARG A 159 17.97 -4.13 -12.19
CA ARG A 159 16.68 -4.57 -12.70
C ARG A 159 15.87 -5.22 -11.58
N VAL A 160 14.74 -4.59 -11.26
CA VAL A 160 13.81 -5.10 -10.23
C VAL A 160 12.52 -5.57 -10.90
N CYS A 161 12.12 -6.80 -10.64
CA CYS A 161 10.83 -7.32 -11.04
C CYS A 161 9.78 -6.96 -9.99
N LEU A 162 8.72 -6.26 -10.39
CA LEU A 162 7.54 -6.02 -9.57
C LEU A 162 6.44 -6.98 -10.00
N ILE A 163 5.95 -7.78 -9.05
CA ILE A 163 4.82 -8.68 -9.22
C ILE A 163 3.67 -8.09 -8.41
N ALA A 164 2.74 -7.46 -9.10
CA ALA A 164 1.62 -6.78 -8.47
C ALA A 164 0.33 -7.59 -8.61
N GLU A 165 -0.41 -7.69 -7.52
CA GLU A 165 -1.75 -8.24 -7.45
C GLU A 165 -2.68 -7.29 -6.68
N GLY A 166 -3.98 -7.41 -6.94
CA GLY A 166 -5.00 -6.64 -6.25
C GLY A 166 -6.08 -6.16 -7.21
N SER A 167 -7.11 -5.55 -6.63
CA SER A 167 -8.29 -5.05 -7.34
C SER A 167 -8.34 -3.52 -7.41
N LEU A 168 -7.26 -2.85 -7.02
CA LEU A 168 -7.09 -1.40 -7.11
C LEU A 168 -6.32 -1.03 -8.36
#